data_eed93af131bf8bd965f22dc557ec59df
#
_entry.id   eed93af131bf8bd965f22dc557ec59df
#
_cell.length_a   1.000
_cell.length_b   1.000
_cell.length_c   1.000
_cell.angle_alpha   90.00
_cell.angle_beta   90.00
_cell.angle_gamma   90.00
#
_symmetry.space_group_name_H-M   'P 1'
#
loop_
_entity.id
_entity.type
_entity.pdbx_description
1 polymer ?
#
loop_
_entity_poly.entity_id
_entity_poly.type
_entity_poly.pdbx_seq_one_letter_code
_entity_poly.pdbx_strand_id
1 'polypeptide(L)'
;MVRILIADDSSLVRQALRNFIDLQPGWLVCGEAVDGCDAVRQTRELLPDLVILDFLMPGMDGLRAAREIRRIIPGLPVLLFTMHLSQRLVEEAQSAGIRGALSKNCFGQVPEAIEALLHQETFYCLESVPYGA
;
A
#
# COMPACT_ATOMS: atom_id res chain seq x y z
N MET A 1 -14.78 3.71 -11.17
CA MET A 1 -14.50 3.73 -9.74
C MET A 1 -13.17 3.05 -9.45
N VAL A 2 -12.36 3.65 -8.63
CA VAL A 2 -11.04 3.09 -8.27
C VAL A 2 -11.22 2.04 -7.20
N ARG A 3 -10.71 0.84 -7.44
CA ARG A 3 -10.85 -0.33 -6.55
C ARG A 3 -9.52 -0.58 -5.87
N ILE A 4 -9.51 -0.52 -4.54
CA ILE A 4 -8.29 -0.59 -3.74
C ILE A 4 -8.33 -1.83 -2.85
N LEU A 5 -7.28 -2.65 -2.94
CA LEU A 5 -7.07 -3.79 -2.05
C LEU A 5 -6.15 -3.36 -0.91
N ILE A 6 -6.54 -3.66 0.32
CA ILE A 6 -5.74 -3.36 1.51
C ILE A 6 -5.21 -4.67 2.07
N ALA A 7 -3.89 -4.74 2.30
CA ALA A 7 -3.25 -5.90 2.88
C ALA A 7 -2.44 -5.50 4.12
N ASP A 8 -2.91 -5.93 5.29
CA ASP A 8 -2.29 -5.64 6.58
C ASP A 8 -2.82 -6.66 7.59
N ASP A 9 -1.96 -7.17 8.44
CA ASP A 9 -2.41 -8.14 9.46
C ASP A 9 -3.15 -7.48 10.63
N SER A 10 -3.10 -6.15 10.75
CA SER A 10 -3.83 -5.41 11.78
C SER A 10 -5.23 -5.03 11.29
N SER A 11 -6.26 -5.55 11.96
CA SER A 11 -7.64 -5.20 11.65
C SER A 11 -7.92 -3.72 11.92
N LEU A 12 -7.25 -3.13 12.92
CA LEU A 12 -7.41 -1.70 13.22
C LEU A 12 -6.88 -0.82 12.10
N VAL A 13 -5.73 -1.19 11.53
CA VAL A 13 -5.16 -0.44 10.39
C VAL A 13 -6.07 -0.57 9.18
N ARG A 14 -6.56 -1.79 8.88
CA ARG A 14 -7.47 -1.97 7.75
C ARG A 14 -8.74 -1.15 7.92
N GLN A 15 -9.31 -1.13 9.13
CA GLN A 15 -10.52 -0.35 9.42
C GLN A 15 -10.27 1.16 9.22
N ALA A 16 -9.13 1.65 9.71
CA ALA A 16 -8.78 3.06 9.56
C ALA A 16 -8.59 3.45 8.10
N LEU A 17 -7.91 2.60 7.33
CA LEU A 17 -7.73 2.82 5.89
C LEU A 17 -9.06 2.79 5.14
N ARG A 18 -9.91 1.82 5.46
CA ARG A 18 -11.25 1.73 4.85
C ARG A 18 -12.05 3.00 5.10
N ASN A 19 -12.09 3.47 6.34
CA ASN A 19 -12.82 4.69 6.66
C ASN A 19 -12.29 5.89 5.88
N PHE A 20 -10.98 5.99 5.74
CA PHE A 20 -10.33 7.08 5.03
C PHE A 20 -10.63 7.03 3.53
N ILE A 21 -10.53 5.85 2.94
CA ILE A 21 -10.77 5.65 1.52
C ILE A 21 -12.25 5.88 1.18
N ASP A 22 -13.15 5.40 2.03
CA ASP A 22 -14.59 5.54 1.81
C ASP A 22 -15.06 7.01 1.80
N LEU A 23 -14.27 7.91 2.40
CA LEU A 23 -14.57 9.35 2.35
C LEU A 23 -14.23 9.97 0.99
N GLN A 24 -13.46 9.28 0.15
CA GLN A 24 -13.03 9.81 -1.14
C GLN A 24 -14.02 9.45 -2.23
N PRO A 25 -14.60 10.43 -2.94
CA PRO A 25 -15.52 10.13 -4.04
C PRO A 25 -14.83 9.29 -5.12
N GLY A 26 -15.50 8.25 -5.56
CA GLY A 26 -15.00 7.41 -6.65
C GLY A 26 -14.00 6.33 -6.24
N TRP A 27 -13.70 6.19 -4.96
CA TRP A 27 -12.82 5.13 -4.45
C TRP A 27 -13.61 4.13 -3.61
N LEU A 28 -13.22 2.87 -3.70
CA LEU A 28 -13.79 1.84 -2.83
C LEU A 28 -12.72 0.82 -2.46
N VAL A 29 -12.85 0.25 -1.27
CA VAL A 29 -12.05 -0.89 -0.84
C VAL A 29 -12.71 -2.14 -1.37
N CYS A 30 -12.05 -2.83 -2.29
CA CYS A 30 -12.59 -4.03 -2.92
C CYS A 30 -12.28 -5.31 -2.16
N GLY A 31 -11.32 -5.27 -1.22
CA GLY A 31 -10.99 -6.43 -0.41
C GLY A 31 -10.00 -6.07 0.68
N GLU A 32 -9.89 -6.95 1.67
CA GLU A 32 -8.93 -6.84 2.76
C GLU A 32 -8.20 -8.16 2.89
N ALA A 33 -6.88 -8.13 2.81
CA ALA A 33 -6.03 -9.29 2.98
C ALA A 33 -5.31 -9.21 4.33
N VAL A 34 -5.08 -10.35 4.96
CA VAL A 34 -4.50 -10.44 6.30
C VAL A 34 -3.02 -10.77 6.30
N ASP A 35 -2.48 -11.20 5.15
CA ASP A 35 -1.06 -11.52 4.99
C ASP A 35 -0.67 -11.44 3.53
N GLY A 36 0.61 -11.68 3.24
CA GLY A 36 1.13 -11.57 1.89
C GLY A 36 0.55 -12.58 0.92
N CYS A 37 0.37 -13.82 1.36
CA CYS A 37 -0.22 -14.86 0.51
C CYS A 37 -1.66 -14.52 0.15
N ASP A 38 -2.43 -14.04 1.13
CA ASP A 38 -3.80 -13.60 0.92
C ASP A 38 -3.87 -12.39 -0.02
N ALA A 39 -2.92 -11.47 0.10
CA ALA A 39 -2.84 -10.32 -0.81
C ALA A 39 -2.62 -10.75 -2.26
N VAL A 40 -1.72 -11.71 -2.48
CA VAL A 40 -1.45 -12.24 -3.81
C VAL A 40 -2.71 -12.94 -4.37
N ARG A 41 -3.35 -13.78 -3.55
CA ARG A 41 -4.56 -14.49 -3.95
C ARG A 41 -5.69 -13.52 -4.33
N GLN A 42 -5.95 -12.51 -3.48
CA GLN A 42 -7.02 -11.55 -3.74
C GLN A 42 -6.70 -10.64 -4.93
N THR A 43 -5.44 -10.34 -5.18
CA THR A 43 -5.06 -9.60 -6.38
C THR A 43 -5.47 -10.36 -7.63
N ARG A 44 -5.23 -11.67 -7.64
CA ARG A 44 -5.60 -12.52 -8.78
C ARG A 44 -7.11 -12.60 -8.98
N GLU A 45 -7.85 -12.68 -7.88
CA GLU A 45 -9.30 -12.81 -7.92
C GLU A 45 -10.01 -11.49 -8.22
N LEU A 46 -9.55 -10.40 -7.61
CA LEU A 46 -10.27 -9.13 -7.63
C LEU A 46 -9.77 -8.15 -8.68
N LEU A 47 -8.54 -8.30 -9.16
CA LEU A 47 -7.93 -7.40 -10.14
C LEU A 47 -8.07 -5.93 -9.74
N PRO A 48 -7.50 -5.52 -8.59
CA PRO A 48 -7.66 -4.15 -8.10
C PRO A 48 -6.91 -3.14 -8.98
N ASP A 49 -7.22 -1.87 -8.78
CA ASP A 49 -6.52 -0.76 -9.44
C ASP A 49 -5.29 -0.30 -8.67
N LEU A 50 -5.24 -0.60 -7.38
CA LEU A 50 -4.11 -0.25 -6.51
C LEU A 50 -4.14 -1.17 -5.29
N VAL A 51 -2.96 -1.51 -4.77
CA VAL A 51 -2.83 -2.29 -3.54
C VAL A 51 -2.07 -1.49 -2.50
N ILE A 52 -2.63 -1.38 -1.30
CA ILE A 52 -1.92 -0.87 -0.13
C ILE A 52 -1.41 -2.08 0.65
N LEU A 53 -0.12 -2.14 0.92
CA LEU A 53 0.55 -3.36 1.36
C LEU A 53 1.50 -3.06 2.51
N ASP A 54 1.31 -3.73 3.65
CA ASP A 54 2.26 -3.63 4.74
C ASP A 54 3.51 -4.46 4.42
N PHE A 55 4.65 -4.03 4.94
CA PHE A 55 5.90 -4.78 4.78
C PHE A 55 5.94 -5.99 5.71
N LEU A 56 5.63 -5.79 7.00
CA LEU A 56 5.70 -6.85 8.00
C LEU A 56 4.37 -7.58 8.10
N MET A 57 4.32 -8.76 7.50
CA MET A 57 3.15 -9.65 7.55
C MET A 57 3.62 -11.08 7.76
N PRO A 58 2.79 -11.93 8.40
CA PRO A 58 3.15 -13.33 8.58
C PRO A 58 3.39 -14.04 7.25
N GLY A 59 4.38 -14.90 7.24
CA GLY A 59 4.71 -15.76 6.11
C GLY A 59 5.47 -15.04 5.00
N MET A 60 4.79 -14.26 4.19
CA MET A 60 5.38 -13.55 3.06
C MET A 60 5.43 -12.05 3.36
N ASP A 61 6.62 -11.45 3.35
CA ASP A 61 6.74 -10.01 3.56
C ASP A 61 6.20 -9.20 2.38
N GLY A 62 6.03 -7.89 2.61
CA GLY A 62 5.42 -7.01 1.62
C GLY A 62 6.23 -6.87 0.33
N LEU A 63 7.55 -6.93 0.37
CA LEU A 63 8.35 -6.84 -0.85
C LEU A 63 8.17 -8.08 -1.72
N ARG A 64 8.15 -9.24 -1.10
CA ARG A 64 7.91 -10.48 -1.84
C ARG A 64 6.50 -10.52 -2.41
N ALA A 65 5.52 -10.11 -1.60
CA ALA A 65 4.14 -10.03 -2.07
C ALA A 65 4.02 -9.07 -3.25
N ALA A 66 4.66 -7.91 -3.19
CA ALA A 66 4.65 -6.95 -4.29
C ALA A 66 5.24 -7.52 -5.58
N ARG A 67 6.34 -8.27 -5.48
CA ARG A 67 6.92 -8.92 -6.65
C ARG A 67 5.96 -9.92 -7.28
N GLU A 68 5.30 -10.72 -6.45
CA GLU A 68 4.31 -11.68 -6.94
C GLU A 68 3.10 -10.99 -7.56
N ILE A 69 2.62 -9.92 -6.92
CA ILE A 69 1.50 -9.12 -7.43
C ILE A 69 1.83 -8.54 -8.80
N ARG A 70 3.05 -8.04 -8.99
CA ARG A 70 3.46 -7.46 -10.26
C ARG A 70 3.63 -8.50 -11.37
N ARG A 71 3.84 -9.76 -11.03
CA ARG A 71 3.81 -10.83 -12.03
C ARG A 71 2.39 -11.08 -12.54
N ILE A 72 1.40 -10.90 -11.66
CA ILE A 72 -0.01 -11.10 -12.03
C ILE A 72 -0.51 -9.93 -12.87
N ILE A 73 -0.26 -8.70 -12.40
CA ILE A 73 -0.69 -7.48 -13.09
C ILE A 73 0.53 -6.56 -13.23
N PRO A 74 1.28 -6.66 -14.33
CA PRO A 74 2.39 -5.74 -14.57
C PRO A 74 1.90 -4.28 -14.58
N GLY A 75 2.60 -3.43 -13.86
CA GLY A 75 2.23 -2.02 -13.78
C GLY A 75 1.21 -1.67 -12.71
N LEU A 76 0.68 -2.64 -11.97
CA LEU A 76 -0.24 -2.36 -10.87
C LEU A 76 0.45 -1.52 -9.81
N PRO A 77 -0.10 -0.34 -9.45
CA PRO A 77 0.49 0.46 -8.38
C PRO A 77 0.40 -0.25 -7.04
N VAL A 78 1.50 -0.27 -6.32
CA VAL A 78 1.58 -0.78 -4.95
C VAL A 78 2.07 0.34 -4.05
N LEU A 79 1.32 0.63 -3.00
CA LEU A 79 1.73 1.56 -1.94
C LEU A 79 2.16 0.74 -0.74
N LEU A 80 3.45 0.77 -0.44
CA LEU A 80 3.97 0.16 0.77
C LEU A 80 3.61 1.06 1.95
N PHE A 81 2.96 0.52 2.97
CA PHE A 81 2.46 1.30 4.11
C PHE A 81 2.84 0.59 5.40
N THR A 82 3.87 1.08 6.09
CA THR A 82 4.46 0.34 7.20
C THR A 82 4.92 1.27 8.33
N MET A 83 4.98 0.72 9.55
CA MET A 83 5.43 1.47 10.74
C MET A 83 6.91 1.83 10.70
N HIS A 84 7.72 0.95 10.11
CA HIS A 84 9.18 1.08 10.19
C HIS A 84 9.80 1.34 8.82
N LEU A 85 9.33 2.38 8.17
CA LEU A 85 9.88 2.77 6.87
C LEU A 85 11.23 3.46 7.08
N SER A 86 12.26 2.93 6.42
CA SER A 86 13.61 3.47 6.43
C SER A 86 14.02 3.81 5.00
N GLN A 87 15.08 4.60 4.87
CA GLN A 87 15.64 4.88 3.55
C GLN A 87 16.06 3.59 2.83
N ARG A 88 16.62 2.64 3.57
CA ARG A 88 17.01 1.35 3.00
C ARG A 88 15.79 0.59 2.46
N LEU A 89 14.69 0.57 3.20
CA LEU A 89 13.47 -0.11 2.75
C LEU A 89 12.88 0.59 1.53
N VAL A 90 12.92 1.92 1.48
CA VAL A 90 12.50 2.68 0.29
C VAL A 90 13.33 2.26 -0.93
N GLU A 91 14.63 2.16 -0.78
CA GLU A 91 15.52 1.73 -1.88
C GLU A 91 15.21 0.31 -2.34
N GLU A 92 14.97 -0.60 -1.40
CA GLU A 92 14.58 -1.97 -1.73
C GLU A 92 13.22 -2.01 -2.44
N ALA A 93 12.29 -1.18 -1.98
CA ALA A 93 10.97 -1.08 -2.61
C ALA A 93 11.09 -0.55 -4.05
N GLN A 94 11.91 0.47 -4.26
CA GLN A 94 12.17 0.99 -5.60
C GLN A 94 12.76 -0.08 -6.51
N SER A 95 13.70 -0.87 -6.00
CA SER A 95 14.30 -1.97 -6.76
C SER A 95 13.27 -3.06 -7.11
N ALA A 96 12.25 -3.22 -6.28
CA ALA A 96 11.16 -4.16 -6.55
C ALA A 96 10.08 -3.57 -7.46
N GLY A 97 10.26 -2.32 -7.91
CA GLY A 97 9.29 -1.66 -8.78
C GLY A 97 8.11 -1.01 -8.05
N ILE A 98 8.20 -0.87 -6.74
CA ILE A 98 7.19 -0.19 -5.94
C ILE A 98 7.44 1.31 -6.07
N ARG A 99 6.43 2.07 -6.48
CA ARG A 99 6.56 3.50 -6.73
C ARG A 99 6.07 4.36 -5.58
N GLY A 100 5.54 3.77 -4.53
CA GLY A 100 5.10 4.51 -3.36
C GLY A 100 5.40 3.79 -2.07
N ALA A 101 5.87 4.53 -1.07
CA ALA A 101 6.08 4.00 0.27
C ALA A 101 5.80 5.11 1.28
N LEU A 102 4.98 4.78 2.26
CA LEU A 102 4.48 5.73 3.23
C LEU A 102 4.60 5.15 4.63
N SER A 103 5.18 5.92 5.55
CA SER A 103 5.16 5.54 6.95
C SER A 103 3.74 5.61 7.50
N LYS A 104 3.35 4.66 8.35
CA LYS A 104 2.05 4.72 9.03
C LYS A 104 1.91 5.97 9.90
N ASN A 105 3.01 6.63 10.25
CA ASN A 105 2.98 7.92 10.93
C ASN A 105 2.52 9.07 10.01
N CYS A 106 2.49 8.84 8.71
CA CYS A 106 2.02 9.81 7.72
C CYS A 106 0.62 9.45 7.21
N PHE A 107 -0.24 8.92 8.08
CA PHE A 107 -1.55 8.40 7.70
C PHE A 107 -2.39 9.43 6.92
N GLY A 108 -2.31 10.70 7.29
CA GLY A 108 -3.05 11.77 6.60
C GLY A 108 -2.64 11.99 5.15
N GLN A 109 -1.51 11.45 4.72
CA GLN A 109 -1.04 11.58 3.34
C GLN A 109 -1.46 10.42 2.44
N VAL A 110 -2.22 9.47 2.96
CA VAL A 110 -2.68 8.32 2.17
C VAL A 110 -3.43 8.74 0.90
N PRO A 111 -4.39 9.68 0.94
CA PRO A 111 -5.07 10.09 -0.30
C PRO A 111 -4.12 10.68 -1.34
N GLU A 112 -3.18 11.52 -0.93
CA GLU A 112 -2.20 12.11 -1.85
C GLU A 112 -1.31 11.05 -2.47
N ALA A 113 -0.88 10.07 -1.68
CA ALA A 113 -0.06 8.97 -2.17
C ALA A 113 -0.83 8.12 -3.19
N ILE A 114 -2.08 7.80 -2.91
CA ILE A 114 -2.92 7.05 -3.83
C ILE A 114 -3.10 7.81 -5.14
N GLU A 115 -3.44 9.10 -5.07
CA GLU A 115 -3.58 9.94 -6.27
C GLU A 115 -2.32 9.95 -7.12
N ALA A 116 -1.15 10.14 -6.48
CA ALA A 116 0.11 10.15 -7.19
C ALA A 116 0.34 8.83 -7.93
N LEU A 117 0.12 7.70 -7.26
CA LEU A 117 0.34 6.39 -7.86
C LEU A 117 -0.65 6.09 -8.99
N LEU A 118 -1.89 6.55 -8.88
CA LEU A 118 -2.88 6.41 -9.94
C LEU A 118 -2.50 7.20 -11.19
N HIS A 119 -1.74 8.28 -11.03
CA HIS A 119 -1.22 9.08 -12.14
C HIS A 119 0.19 8.65 -12.58
N GLN A 120 0.63 7.48 -12.13
CA GLN A 120 1.93 6.88 -12.46
C GLN A 120 3.13 7.71 -11.97
N GLU A 121 2.90 8.49 -10.93
CA GLU A 121 3.95 9.23 -10.25
C GLU A 121 4.47 8.43 -9.05
N THR A 122 5.56 8.89 -8.44
CA THR A 122 6.10 8.28 -7.24
C THR A 122 5.69 9.09 -6.01
N PHE A 123 5.65 8.43 -4.86
CA PHE A 123 5.34 9.11 -3.60
C PHE A 123 6.03 8.38 -2.45
N TYR A 124 7.00 9.04 -1.81
CA TYR A 124 7.72 8.45 -0.68
C TYR A 124 7.72 9.42 0.49
N CYS A 125 7.29 8.95 1.66
CA CYS A 125 7.35 9.75 2.89
C CYS A 125 7.68 8.84 4.07
N LEU A 126 8.88 9.04 4.64
CA LEU A 126 9.38 8.18 5.70
C LEU A 126 8.68 8.44 7.02
N GLU A 127 8.42 9.70 7.35
CA GLU A 127 7.65 10.08 8.53
C GLU A 127 7.27 11.55 8.48
N SER A 128 6.23 11.91 9.25
CA SER A 128 5.84 13.29 9.38
C SER A 128 6.93 14.07 10.12
N VAL A 129 7.21 15.30 9.65
CA VAL A 129 8.13 16.20 10.37
C VAL A 129 7.40 16.73 11.59
N PRO A 130 7.94 16.51 12.82
CA PRO A 130 7.30 17.05 14.01
C PRO A 130 7.30 18.59 14.01
N TYR A 131 6.26 19.18 14.56
CA TYR A 131 6.20 20.62 14.71
C TYR A 131 7.30 21.08 15.65
N GLY A 132 7.98 22.14 15.29
CA GLY A 132 9.07 22.69 16.08
C GLY A 132 10.40 21.99 15.92
N ALA A 133 10.46 21.07 15.00
CA ALA A 133 11.70 20.39 14.66
C ALA A 133 12.56 21.26 13.74
#